data_5a4db12d5899d837f413a162c0c9f24c
#
_entry.id   5a4db12d5899d837f413a162c0c9f24c
#
_cell.length_a   1.000
_cell.length_b   1.000
_cell.length_c   1.000
_cell.angle_alpha   90.00
_cell.angle_beta   90.00
_cell.angle_gamma   90.00
#
_symmetry.space_group_name_H-M   'P 1'
#
loop_
_entity.id
_entity.type
_entity.pdbx_description
1 polymer ?
#
loop_
_entity_poly.entity_id
_entity_poly.type
_entity_poly.pdbx_seq_one_letter_code
_entity_poly.pdbx_strand_id
1 'polypeptide(L)'
;MRIKQLLIGITASVIAISSYVEIAIADLKFPMLVYRTGAYAPNGIPNADGFVDYYKMINARDGGIGGEKIFHPECETGYKTQVGVECYEKNKKDAMVFQPMSTGIT
;
A
#
# COMPACT_ATOMS: atom_id res chain seq x y z
N MET A 1 18.09 67.17 -18.79
CA MET A 1 18.04 66.49 -18.40
C MET A 1 17.27 65.68 -18.10
N ARG A 2 17.02 64.83 -18.10
CA ARG A 2 16.28 64.06 -17.93
C ARG A 2 16.38 63.02 -17.30
N ILE A 3 15.82 62.49 -16.70
CA ILE A 3 15.82 61.58 -15.95
C ILE A 3 15.21 60.55 -16.31
N LYS A 4 15.56 59.73 -16.39
CA LYS A 4 15.09 58.79 -16.65
C LYS A 4 14.72 58.10 -15.81
N GLN A 5 13.83 57.74 -15.60
CA GLN A 5 13.27 57.03 -14.87
C GLN A 5 13.62 55.79 -14.89
N LEU A 6 13.96 55.27 -14.03
CA LEU A 6 14.13 54.11 -13.81
C LEU A 6 12.97 53.43 -13.70
N LEU A 7 12.59 52.76 -14.57
CA LEU A 7 11.66 51.83 -14.46
C LEU A 7 12.17 50.75 -13.79
N ILE A 8 12.01 50.68 -12.59
CA ILE A 8 12.23 49.51 -11.93
C ILE A 8 11.13 48.67 -12.19
N GLY A 9 11.29 47.85 -13.08
CA GLY A 9 10.40 46.73 -13.22
C GLY A 9 10.56 45.88 -12.02
N ILE A 10 9.72 46.05 -11.14
CA ILE A 10 9.58 45.06 -10.13
C ILE A 10 8.91 43.92 -10.78
N THR A 11 9.74 43.06 -11.24
CA THR A 11 9.20 41.77 -11.54
C THR A 11 8.90 41.15 -10.22
N ALA A 12 7.72 41.31 -9.86
CA ALA A 12 7.18 40.44 -8.85
C ALA A 12 7.27 39.06 -9.41
N SER A 13 8.32 38.39 -9.09
CA SER A 13 8.32 36.99 -9.31
C SER A 13 7.30 36.42 -8.35
N VAL A 14 6.17 36.24 -8.86
CA VAL A 14 5.19 35.42 -8.20
C VAL A 14 5.80 34.05 -8.19
N ILE A 15 6.46 33.76 -7.11
CA ILE A 15 6.78 32.39 -6.83
C ILE A 15 5.45 31.75 -6.56
N ALA A 16 4.89 31.23 -7.61
CA ALA A 16 3.82 30.30 -7.43
C ALA A 16 4.41 29.12 -6.66
N ILE A 17 4.30 29.19 -5.39
CA ILE A 17 4.48 28.02 -4.59
C ILE A 17 3.29 27.17 -4.91
N SER A 18 3.46 26.39 -5.94
CA SER A 18 2.55 25.31 -6.12
C SER A 18 2.83 24.38 -4.95
N SER A 19 2.06 24.57 -3.92
CA SER A 19 1.99 23.56 -2.92
C SER A 19 1.43 22.35 -3.63
N TYR A 20 2.31 21.44 -3.96
CA TYR A 20 1.89 20.12 -4.31
C TYR A 20 1.28 19.56 -3.04
N VAL A 21 -0.01 19.65 -2.95
CA VAL A 21 -0.71 18.81 -2.03
C VAL A 21 -0.53 17.41 -2.59
N GLU A 22 0.48 16.72 -2.10
CA GLU A 22 0.50 15.30 -2.26
C GLU A 22 -0.74 14.80 -1.57
N ILE A 23 -1.76 14.59 -2.34
CA ILE A 23 -2.86 13.78 -1.88
C ILE A 23 -2.24 12.41 -1.73
N ALA A 24 -1.91 12.05 -0.51
CA ALA A 24 -1.56 10.71 -0.20
C ALA A 24 -2.78 9.87 -0.58
N ILE A 25 -2.74 9.29 -1.77
CA ILE A 25 -3.72 8.30 -2.17
C ILE A 25 -3.49 7.15 -1.22
N ALA A 26 -4.45 6.90 -0.33
CA ALA A 26 -4.37 5.80 0.59
C ALA A 26 -4.31 4.52 -0.24
N ASP A 27 -3.24 3.75 -0.09
CA ASP A 27 -3.11 2.47 -0.75
C ASP A 27 -4.26 1.54 -0.33
N LEU A 28 -4.68 0.69 -1.26
CA LEU A 28 -5.67 -0.34 -0.96
C LEU A 28 -5.01 -1.38 -0.05
N LYS A 29 -5.50 -1.51 1.16
CA LYS A 29 -4.91 -2.41 2.14
C LYS A 29 -5.53 -3.80 2.05
N PHE A 30 -4.73 -4.78 1.65
CA PHE A 30 -5.11 -6.18 1.49
C PHE A 30 -4.23 -7.06 2.40
N PRO A 31 -4.47 -7.13 3.70
CA PRO A 31 -3.66 -7.94 4.59
C PRO A 31 -3.74 -9.42 4.25
N MET A 32 -2.59 -10.09 4.34
CA MET A 32 -2.46 -11.50 4.06
C MET A 32 -2.07 -12.23 5.34
N LEU A 33 -2.89 -13.18 5.79
CA LEU A 33 -2.58 -14.01 6.92
C LEU A 33 -1.94 -15.29 6.37
N VAL A 34 -0.63 -15.34 6.43
CA VAL A 34 0.15 -16.39 5.77
C VAL A 34 0.63 -17.45 6.74
N TYR A 35 0.99 -18.62 6.21
CA TYR A 35 1.64 -19.66 7.00
C TYR A 35 2.89 -20.17 6.26
N ARG A 36 3.93 -19.35 6.32
CA ARG A 36 5.25 -19.65 5.72
C ARG A 36 6.10 -20.48 6.65
N THR A 37 5.63 -20.73 7.86
CA THR A 37 6.30 -21.54 8.89
C THR A 37 5.34 -22.62 9.40
N GLY A 38 5.87 -23.61 10.08
CA GLY A 38 5.08 -24.70 10.64
C GLY A 38 4.91 -25.87 9.69
N ALA A 39 4.07 -26.83 10.09
CA ALA A 39 3.93 -28.10 9.39
C ALA A 39 3.35 -27.97 7.97
N TYR A 40 2.56 -26.92 7.73
CA TYR A 40 1.93 -26.70 6.45
C TYR A 40 2.66 -25.70 5.55
N ALA A 41 3.84 -25.25 5.95
CA ALA A 41 4.65 -24.31 5.18
C ALA A 41 4.91 -24.74 3.72
N PRO A 42 5.10 -26.04 3.41
CA PRO A 42 5.26 -26.47 2.02
C PRO A 42 4.12 -26.06 1.10
N ASN A 43 2.92 -25.93 1.64
CA ASN A 43 1.77 -25.42 0.89
C ASN A 43 1.61 -23.92 1.07
N GLY A 44 1.92 -23.40 2.24
CA GLY A 44 1.74 -21.99 2.59
C GLY A 44 2.67 -21.06 1.83
N ILE A 45 3.91 -21.45 1.64
CA ILE A 45 4.91 -20.63 0.95
C ILE A 45 4.52 -20.37 -0.51
N PRO A 46 4.27 -21.39 -1.36
CA PRO A 46 3.91 -21.11 -2.75
C PRO A 46 2.55 -20.42 -2.87
N ASN A 47 1.62 -20.68 -1.96
CA ASN A 47 0.32 -20.01 -1.96
C ASN A 47 0.50 -18.51 -1.69
N ALA A 48 1.24 -18.15 -0.66
CA ALA A 48 1.52 -16.75 -0.35
C ALA A 48 2.30 -16.06 -1.47
N ASP A 49 3.28 -16.75 -2.05
CA ASP A 49 4.08 -16.21 -3.16
C ASP A 49 3.19 -15.93 -4.37
N GLY A 50 2.23 -16.81 -4.66
CA GLY A 50 1.30 -16.60 -5.77
C GLY A 50 0.46 -15.33 -5.59
N PHE A 51 -0.06 -15.09 -4.38
CA PHE A 51 -0.79 -13.86 -4.09
C PHE A 51 0.10 -12.62 -4.21
N VAL A 52 1.30 -12.66 -3.64
CA VAL A 52 2.25 -11.55 -3.71
C VAL A 52 2.61 -11.23 -5.15
N ASP A 53 2.91 -12.25 -5.96
CA ASP A 53 3.26 -12.06 -7.35
C ASP A 53 2.11 -11.45 -8.14
N TYR A 54 0.88 -11.89 -7.87
CA TYR A 54 -0.30 -11.34 -8.52
C TYR A 54 -0.50 -9.85 -8.16
N TYR A 55 -0.40 -9.50 -6.88
CA TYR A 55 -0.55 -8.11 -6.44
C TYR A 55 0.55 -7.22 -7.02
N LYS A 56 1.78 -7.72 -7.05
CA LYS A 56 2.90 -6.99 -7.68
C LYS A 56 2.66 -6.77 -9.16
N MET A 57 2.12 -7.78 -9.84
CA MET A 57 1.79 -7.67 -11.26
C MET A 57 0.72 -6.60 -11.50
N ILE A 58 -0.35 -6.61 -10.72
CA ILE A 58 -1.42 -5.61 -10.83
C ILE A 58 -0.86 -4.21 -10.59
N ASN A 59 -0.02 -4.04 -9.58
CA ASN A 59 0.59 -2.75 -9.27
C ASN A 59 1.50 -2.27 -10.42
N ALA A 60 2.27 -3.18 -11.01
CA ALA A 60 3.21 -2.84 -12.07
C ALA A 60 2.52 -2.61 -13.42
N ARG A 61 1.59 -3.50 -13.77
CA ARG A 61 0.91 -3.45 -15.07
C ARG A 61 -0.16 -2.36 -15.13
N ASP A 62 -0.98 -2.27 -14.08
CA ASP A 62 -2.18 -1.43 -14.07
C ASP A 62 -2.08 -0.22 -13.13
N GLY A 63 -0.98 -0.08 -12.40
CA GLY A 63 -0.83 0.96 -11.39
C GLY A 63 -1.73 0.75 -10.17
N GLY A 64 -2.15 -0.49 -9.95
CA GLY A 64 -3.08 -0.86 -8.91
C GLY A 64 -4.50 -1.03 -9.43
N ILE A 65 -5.48 -0.76 -8.60
CA ILE A 65 -6.91 -0.85 -8.93
C ILE A 65 -7.52 0.54 -8.80
N GLY A 66 -8.09 1.02 -9.89
CA GLY A 66 -8.70 2.36 -9.88
C GLY A 66 -7.71 3.49 -9.60
N GLY A 67 -6.44 3.31 -9.94
CA GLY A 67 -5.39 4.28 -9.69
C GLY A 67 -4.76 4.19 -8.31
N GLU A 68 -5.19 3.24 -7.47
CA GLU A 68 -4.64 3.05 -6.13
C GLU A 68 -3.85 1.75 -6.06
N LYS A 69 -2.66 1.82 -5.50
CA LYS A 69 -1.80 0.64 -5.38
C LYS A 69 -2.27 -0.28 -4.28
N ILE A 70 -2.06 -1.58 -4.49
CA ILE A 70 -2.35 -2.60 -3.48
C ILE A 70 -1.19 -2.65 -2.49
N PHE A 71 -1.51 -2.47 -1.21
CA PHE A 71 -0.61 -2.68 -0.10
C PHE A 71 -1.00 -3.99 0.57
N HIS A 72 -0.08 -4.96 0.59
CA HIS A 72 -0.40 -6.31 1.03
C HIS A 72 0.55 -6.76 2.15
N PRO A 73 0.35 -6.25 3.36
CA PRO A 73 1.19 -6.65 4.49
C PRO A 73 0.93 -8.11 4.86
N GLU A 74 1.98 -8.84 5.19
CA GLU A 74 1.86 -10.20 5.64
C GLU A 74 1.88 -10.28 7.16
N CYS A 75 1.06 -11.16 7.73
CA CYS A 75 1.12 -11.52 9.13
C CYS A 75 1.23 -13.05 9.23
N GLU A 76 2.32 -13.53 9.85
CA GLU A 76 2.60 -14.95 9.93
C GLU A 76 1.75 -15.62 11.01
N THR A 77 0.98 -16.62 10.64
CA THR A 77 0.10 -17.35 11.57
C THR A 77 0.66 -18.72 11.99
N GLY A 78 1.59 -19.29 11.22
CA GLY A 78 2.05 -20.65 11.42
C GLY A 78 0.93 -21.69 11.36
N TYR A 79 -0.20 -21.35 10.71
CA TYR A 79 -1.42 -22.15 10.65
C TYR A 79 -2.12 -22.32 12.02
N LYS A 80 -1.87 -21.41 12.96
CA LYS A 80 -2.47 -21.45 14.29
C LYS A 80 -3.64 -20.49 14.37
N THR A 81 -4.82 -20.99 14.73
CA THR A 81 -6.04 -20.20 14.79
C THR A 81 -5.90 -18.98 15.72
N GLN A 82 -5.33 -19.15 16.89
CA GLN A 82 -5.19 -18.03 17.84
C GLN A 82 -4.28 -16.94 17.28
N VAL A 83 -3.18 -17.30 16.65
CA VAL A 83 -2.27 -16.33 16.02
C VAL A 83 -2.97 -15.65 14.85
N GLY A 84 -3.79 -16.41 14.10
CA GLY A 84 -4.60 -15.85 13.03
C GLY A 84 -5.58 -14.79 13.51
N VAL A 85 -6.24 -15.02 14.65
CA VAL A 85 -7.13 -14.03 15.27
C VAL A 85 -6.35 -12.78 15.64
N GLU A 86 -5.17 -12.93 16.22
CA GLU A 86 -4.30 -11.80 16.56
C GLU A 86 -3.88 -11.03 15.32
N CYS A 87 -3.51 -11.74 14.25
CA CYS A 87 -3.19 -11.14 12.96
C CYS A 87 -4.36 -10.34 12.38
N TYR A 88 -5.56 -10.90 12.48
CA TYR A 88 -6.78 -10.23 12.02
C TYR A 88 -7.01 -8.94 12.81
N GLU A 89 -7.01 -9.02 14.15
CA GLU A 89 -7.25 -7.87 15.00
C GLU A 89 -6.23 -6.75 14.78
N LYS A 90 -4.97 -7.13 14.54
CA LYS A 90 -3.90 -6.18 14.32
C LYS A 90 -4.01 -5.47 12.97
N ASN A 91 -4.56 -6.13 11.96
CA ASN A 91 -4.55 -5.63 10.58
C ASN A 91 -5.92 -5.18 10.05
N LYS A 92 -6.99 -5.39 10.80
CA LYS A 92 -8.35 -5.13 10.30
C LYS A 92 -8.68 -3.68 9.99
N LYS A 93 -7.98 -2.75 10.64
CA LYS A 93 -8.27 -1.34 10.43
C LYS A 93 -7.94 -0.94 9.00
N ASP A 94 -8.90 -0.36 8.33
CA ASP A 94 -8.82 0.10 6.95
C ASP A 94 -8.55 -1.01 5.93
N ALA A 95 -8.70 -2.27 6.33
CA ALA A 95 -8.54 -3.39 5.41
C ALA A 95 -9.75 -3.51 4.50
N MET A 96 -9.49 -3.68 3.21
CA MET A 96 -10.54 -3.83 2.21
C MET A 96 -10.79 -5.29 1.86
N VAL A 97 -9.74 -6.10 1.89
CA VAL A 97 -9.80 -7.52 1.60
C VAL A 97 -8.84 -8.24 2.52
N PHE A 98 -9.29 -9.34 3.10
CA PHE A 98 -8.42 -10.21 3.88
C PHE A 98 -8.22 -11.53 3.16
N GLN A 99 -6.99 -12.01 3.18
CA GLN A 99 -6.66 -13.35 2.68
C GLN A 99 -6.21 -14.21 3.86
N PRO A 100 -7.11 -14.99 4.45
CA PRO A 100 -6.75 -15.84 5.61
C PRO A 100 -5.89 -17.06 5.25
N MET A 101 -5.96 -17.51 4.03
CA MET A 101 -5.16 -18.60 3.45
C MET A 101 -5.21 -19.95 4.18
N SER A 102 -6.01 -20.07 5.22
CA SER A 102 -6.12 -21.32 5.94
C SER A 102 -7.56 -21.57 6.39
N THR A 103 -7.98 -22.82 6.40
CA THR A 103 -9.29 -23.21 6.87
C THR A 103 -9.46 -23.08 8.38
N GLY A 104 -8.37 -22.97 9.12
CA GLY A 104 -8.42 -22.78 10.57
C GLY A 104 -8.75 -21.34 10.98
N ILE A 105 -8.81 -20.40 10.02
CA ILE A 105 -9.00 -18.98 10.29
C ILE A 105 -10.25 -18.43 9.59
N THR A 106 -10.82 -19.17 8.69
CA THR A 106 -12.05 -18.78 7.96
C THR A 106 -13.32 -19.04 8.77
#